data_8f35e4e5289f9ecde7c82f0a9a18d990
#
_entry.id   8f35e4e5289f9ecde7c82f0a9a18d990
#
_cell.length_a   1.000
_cell.length_b   1.000
_cell.length_c   1.000
_cell.angle_alpha   90.00
_cell.angle_beta   90.00
_cell.angle_gamma   90.00
#
_symmetry.space_group_name_H-M   'P 1'
#
loop_
_entity.id
_entity.type
_entity.pdbx_description
1 polymer ?
#
loop_
_entity_poly.entity_id
_entity_poly.type
_entity_poly.pdbx_seq_one_letter_code
_entity_poly.pdbx_strand_id
1 'polypeptide(L)'
;MLLPKRVKYRRVHRGRLTGKAYSGNKVSNGEFGLQALEPAWITSRQIEAARIAMTRYTKRGGKTWIKIFPDKPITQKPAETRMGSGKGSPEYWVAVVKPGRVLFEMAGVAEEDAREALRLAANKLPIKCKFVRKEETDGEQE
;
A
#
# COMPACT_ATOMS: atom_id res chain seq x y z
N MET A 1 3.87 2.15 -13.43
CA MET A 1 3.23 1.47 -12.30
C MET A 1 4.13 0.36 -11.77
N LEU A 2 3.97 0.04 -10.50
CA LEU A 2 4.74 -1.02 -9.88
C LEU A 2 4.23 -2.39 -10.34
N LEU A 3 5.14 -3.19 -10.91
CA LEU A 3 4.82 -4.53 -11.35
C LEU A 3 5.95 -5.47 -10.93
N PRO A 4 5.64 -6.74 -10.60
CA PRO A 4 6.69 -7.71 -10.31
C PRO A 4 7.51 -8.00 -11.55
N LYS A 5 8.83 -8.10 -11.41
CA LYS A 5 9.71 -8.47 -12.51
C LYS A 5 9.58 -9.94 -12.88
N ARG A 6 9.29 -10.78 -11.90
CA ARG A 6 9.07 -12.22 -12.09
C ARG A 6 7.84 -12.64 -11.33
N VAL A 7 7.06 -13.53 -11.94
CA VAL A 7 5.86 -14.07 -11.32
C VAL A 7 5.92 -15.57 -11.38
N LYS A 8 5.91 -16.22 -10.22
CA LYS A 8 5.89 -17.68 -10.14
C LYS A 8 4.58 -18.23 -10.69
N TYR A 9 3.47 -17.57 -10.33
CA TYR A 9 2.15 -17.92 -10.85
C TYR A 9 1.50 -16.65 -11.36
N ARG A 10 1.01 -16.70 -12.60
CA ARG A 10 0.32 -15.54 -13.18
C ARG A 10 -1.09 -15.36 -12.65
N ARG A 11 -1.66 -16.42 -12.10
CA ARG A 11 -3.03 -16.39 -11.57
C ARG A 11 -3.01 -17.01 -10.19
N VAL A 12 -3.65 -16.35 -9.23
CA VAL A 12 -3.77 -16.87 -7.87
C VAL A 12 -5.21 -16.78 -7.44
N HIS A 13 -5.58 -17.63 -6.48
CA HIS A 13 -6.91 -17.57 -5.90
C HIS A 13 -7.01 -16.40 -4.93
N ARG A 14 -8.23 -15.91 -4.76
CA ARG A 14 -8.48 -14.88 -3.76
C ARG A 14 -8.20 -15.44 -2.37
N GLY A 15 -7.41 -14.72 -1.60
CA GLY A 15 -7.20 -15.05 -0.20
C GLY A 15 -8.19 -14.33 0.69
N ARG A 16 -8.21 -14.73 1.95
CA ARG A 16 -9.01 -14.04 2.95
C ARG A 16 -8.22 -12.84 3.50
N LEU A 17 -8.92 -11.73 3.69
CA LEU A 17 -8.34 -10.54 4.31
C LEU A 17 -8.60 -10.55 5.82
N THR A 18 -7.98 -11.51 6.50
CA THR A 18 -8.15 -11.67 7.93
C THR A 18 -6.83 -11.51 8.67
N GLY A 19 -6.92 -11.24 9.96
CA GLY A 19 -5.75 -11.11 10.83
C GLY A 19 -5.13 -9.73 10.79
N LYS A 20 -4.05 -9.58 11.54
CA LYS A 20 -3.27 -8.34 11.64
C LYS A 20 -1.91 -8.57 11.03
N ALA A 21 -1.25 -7.49 10.64
CA ALA A 21 0.11 -7.57 10.14
C ALA A 21 1.08 -7.92 11.28
N TYR A 22 1.85 -8.99 11.10
CA TYR A 22 2.90 -9.37 12.03
C TYR A 22 4.25 -8.81 11.60
N SER A 23 4.41 -8.51 10.33
CA SER A 23 5.61 -7.87 9.81
C SER A 23 5.22 -6.60 9.08
N GLY A 24 6.14 -5.65 8.99
CA GLY A 24 5.86 -4.39 8.34
C GLY A 24 4.90 -3.50 9.10
N ASN A 25 4.77 -3.69 10.41
CA ASN A 25 3.88 -2.90 11.26
C ASN A 25 4.61 -1.76 11.97
N LYS A 26 5.86 -1.52 11.62
CA LYS A 26 6.68 -0.46 12.20
C LYS A 26 7.27 0.45 11.16
N VAL A 27 7.45 1.71 11.54
CA VAL A 27 8.26 2.64 10.76
C VAL A 27 9.73 2.27 10.99
N SER A 28 10.43 1.88 9.94
CA SER A 28 11.80 1.39 10.04
C SER A 28 12.83 2.26 9.34
N ASN A 29 12.50 2.83 8.19
CA ASN A 29 13.44 3.63 7.40
C ASN A 29 13.28 5.12 7.62
N GLY A 30 12.03 5.58 7.81
CA GLY A 30 11.74 6.99 7.98
C GLY A 30 11.52 7.38 9.43
N GLU A 31 11.01 8.57 9.62
CA GLU A 31 10.63 9.11 10.92
C GLU A 31 9.12 9.04 11.12
N PHE A 32 8.37 9.10 10.03
CA PHE A 32 6.91 9.13 10.02
C PHE A 32 6.39 8.11 9.03
N GLY A 33 5.18 7.64 9.26
CA GLY A 33 4.57 6.67 8.38
C GLY A 33 3.06 6.77 8.32
N LEU A 34 2.48 6.07 7.35
CA LEU A 34 1.05 5.92 7.21
C LEU A 34 0.73 4.45 7.43
N GLN A 35 -0.07 4.19 8.45
CA GLN A 35 -0.41 2.82 8.87
C GLN A 35 -1.86 2.52 8.53
N ALA A 36 -2.09 1.33 7.97
CA ALA A 36 -3.44 0.88 7.63
C ALA A 36 -4.23 0.52 8.89
N LEU A 37 -5.49 0.94 8.93
CA LEU A 37 -6.42 0.60 10.01
C LEU A 37 -7.40 -0.50 9.59
N GLU A 38 -7.47 -0.78 8.31
CA GLU A 38 -8.41 -1.74 7.74
C GLU A 38 -7.69 -2.68 6.78
N PRO A 39 -8.22 -3.90 6.55
CA PRO A 39 -7.66 -4.77 5.52
C PRO A 39 -8.14 -4.31 4.14
N ALA A 40 -7.29 -4.47 3.13
CA ALA A 40 -7.67 -4.16 1.75
C ALA A 40 -6.69 -4.72 0.75
N TRP A 41 -7.14 -4.77 -0.49
CA TRP A 41 -6.29 -4.94 -1.65
C TRP A 41 -6.06 -3.55 -2.24
N ILE A 42 -4.81 -3.13 -2.28
CA ILE A 42 -4.44 -1.81 -2.81
C ILE A 42 -3.80 -2.01 -4.17
N THR A 43 -4.38 -1.39 -5.19
CA THR A 43 -3.90 -1.56 -6.56
C THR A 43 -2.62 -0.76 -6.80
N SER A 44 -1.85 -1.17 -7.82
CA SER A 44 -0.65 -0.44 -8.22
C SER A 44 -0.98 1.01 -8.59
N ARG A 45 -2.15 1.26 -9.17
CA ARG A 45 -2.58 2.62 -9.50
C ARG A 45 -2.83 3.47 -8.26
N GLN A 46 -3.44 2.88 -7.24
CA GLN A 46 -3.67 3.57 -5.97
C GLN A 46 -2.35 3.91 -5.27
N ILE A 47 -1.41 2.96 -5.27
CA ILE A 47 -0.07 3.17 -4.70
C ILE A 47 0.63 4.32 -5.42
N GLU A 48 0.59 4.33 -6.74
CA GLU A 48 1.23 5.36 -7.54
C GLU A 48 0.57 6.73 -7.31
N ALA A 49 -0.76 6.77 -7.24
CA ALA A 49 -1.49 8.01 -6.97
C ALA A 49 -1.12 8.58 -5.60
N ALA A 50 -1.01 7.72 -4.59
CA ALA A 50 -0.61 8.13 -3.25
C ALA A 50 0.82 8.68 -3.24
N ARG A 51 1.74 8.01 -3.93
CA ARG A 51 3.13 8.45 -4.05
C ARG A 51 3.21 9.84 -4.68
N ILE A 52 2.48 10.04 -5.77
CA ILE A 52 2.46 11.34 -6.46
C ILE A 52 1.93 12.43 -5.54
N ALA A 53 0.86 12.15 -4.79
CA ALA A 53 0.28 13.12 -3.85
C ALA A 53 1.29 13.56 -2.80
N MET A 54 2.04 12.59 -2.23
CA MET A 54 3.08 12.90 -1.24
C MET A 54 4.19 13.75 -1.82
N THR A 55 4.71 13.37 -2.98
CA THR A 55 5.86 14.06 -3.57
C THR A 55 5.49 15.46 -4.05
N ARG A 56 4.28 15.66 -4.53
CA ARG A 56 3.82 16.98 -4.92
C ARG A 56 3.74 17.93 -3.73
N TYR A 57 3.25 17.45 -2.62
CA TYR A 57 3.12 18.30 -1.44
C TYR A 57 4.48 18.73 -0.91
N THR A 58 5.43 17.80 -0.82
CA THR A 58 6.75 18.10 -0.28
C THR A 58 7.69 18.76 -1.31
N LYS A 59 7.25 18.88 -2.56
CA LYS A 59 8.04 19.50 -3.63
C LYS A 59 9.44 18.91 -3.75
N ARG A 60 9.51 17.58 -3.67
CA ARG A 60 10.76 16.82 -3.72
C ARG A 60 11.65 16.99 -2.48
N GLY A 61 11.15 17.61 -1.42
CA GLY A 61 11.86 17.64 -0.15
C GLY A 61 11.79 16.31 0.57
N GLY A 62 12.84 15.97 1.32
CA GLY A 62 12.85 14.76 2.12
C GLY A 62 12.96 13.47 1.31
N LYS A 63 12.73 12.37 2.00
CA LYS A 63 12.73 11.03 1.40
C LYS A 63 11.41 10.34 1.68
N THR A 64 10.96 9.53 0.73
CA THR A 64 9.77 8.71 0.88
C THR A 64 10.12 7.26 0.56
N TRP A 65 9.46 6.35 1.27
CA TRP A 65 9.58 4.91 1.01
C TRP A 65 8.20 4.35 0.81
N ILE A 66 8.06 3.49 -0.21
CA ILE A 66 6.85 2.70 -0.42
C ILE A 66 7.13 1.34 0.21
N LYS A 67 6.38 0.97 1.23
CA LYS A 67 6.64 -0.25 2.01
C LYS A 67 5.77 -1.43 1.59
N ILE A 68 4.91 -1.25 0.60
CA ILE A 68 4.06 -2.31 0.07
C ILE A 68 4.34 -2.47 -1.43
N PHE A 69 4.11 -3.65 -1.94
CA PHE A 69 4.35 -3.95 -3.35
C PHE A 69 3.18 -4.74 -3.91
N PRO A 70 2.68 -4.39 -5.10
CA PRO A 70 1.54 -5.09 -5.70
C PRO A 70 2.00 -6.37 -6.39
N ASP A 71 2.07 -7.46 -5.64
CA ASP A 71 2.57 -8.74 -6.13
C ASP A 71 1.48 -9.78 -6.40
N LYS A 72 0.22 -9.47 -6.09
CA LYS A 72 -0.89 -10.39 -6.32
C LYS A 72 -1.64 -10.01 -7.60
N PRO A 73 -1.71 -10.90 -8.60
CA PRO A 73 -2.47 -10.62 -9.81
C PRO A 73 -3.96 -10.84 -9.57
N ILE A 74 -4.77 -9.93 -10.11
CA ILE A 74 -6.23 -10.05 -10.05
C ILE A 74 -6.74 -10.20 -11.47
N THR A 75 -7.59 -11.19 -11.68
CA THR A 75 -8.22 -11.40 -12.96
C THR A 75 -9.68 -10.96 -12.90
N GLN A 76 -10.13 -10.34 -13.98
CA GLN A 76 -11.55 -10.03 -14.15
C GLN A 76 -12.06 -10.81 -15.33
N LYS A 77 -13.30 -11.32 -15.22
CA LYS A 77 -13.95 -11.86 -16.38
C LYS A 77 -14.41 -10.69 -17.25
N PRO A 78 -14.05 -10.65 -18.53
CA PRO A 78 -14.62 -9.65 -19.41
C PRO A 78 -16.14 -9.78 -19.43
N ALA A 79 -16.85 -8.67 -19.62
CA ALA A 79 -18.31 -8.68 -19.68
C ALA A 79 -18.83 -9.65 -20.74
N GLU A 80 -18.05 -9.91 -21.76
CA GLU A 80 -18.40 -10.79 -22.86
C GLU A 80 -17.90 -12.22 -22.69
N THR A 81 -17.29 -12.54 -21.56
CA THR A 81 -16.76 -13.89 -21.34
C THR A 81 -17.91 -14.87 -21.24
N ARG A 82 -17.90 -15.85 -22.11
CA ARG A 82 -18.89 -16.90 -22.10
C ARG A 82 -18.46 -18.02 -21.18
N MET A 83 -19.43 -18.82 -20.75
CA MET A 83 -19.16 -19.93 -19.86
C MET A 83 -18.13 -20.88 -20.45
N GLY A 84 -17.28 -21.40 -19.58
CA GLY A 84 -16.28 -22.41 -19.96
C GLY A 84 -14.93 -21.89 -20.35
N SER A 85 -14.74 -20.59 -20.44
CA SER A 85 -13.46 -20.03 -20.86
C SER A 85 -12.41 -19.92 -19.75
N GLY A 86 -12.72 -20.32 -18.53
CA GLY A 86 -11.76 -20.29 -17.42
C GLY A 86 -11.39 -18.89 -16.95
N LYS A 87 -10.29 -18.79 -16.20
CA LYS A 87 -9.81 -17.50 -15.72
C LYS A 87 -9.19 -16.70 -16.86
N GLY A 88 -9.50 -15.42 -16.90
CA GLY A 88 -8.85 -14.52 -17.84
C GLY A 88 -7.40 -14.22 -17.44
N SER A 89 -6.70 -13.45 -18.26
CA SER A 89 -5.36 -12.98 -17.94
C SER A 89 -5.40 -12.00 -16.77
N PRO A 90 -4.32 -11.87 -15.99
CA PRO A 90 -4.27 -10.85 -14.96
C PRO A 90 -4.46 -9.46 -15.56
N GLU A 91 -5.38 -8.68 -15.01
CA GLU A 91 -5.65 -7.33 -15.51
C GLU A 91 -4.96 -6.26 -14.68
N TYR A 92 -4.74 -6.54 -13.40
CA TYR A 92 -4.06 -5.60 -12.54
C TYR A 92 -3.45 -6.32 -11.34
N TRP A 93 -2.58 -5.62 -10.66
CA TRP A 93 -1.84 -6.14 -9.53
C TRP A 93 -2.20 -5.39 -8.27
N VAL A 94 -2.25 -6.10 -7.15
CA VAL A 94 -2.59 -5.52 -5.86
C VAL A 94 -1.60 -5.95 -4.79
N ALA A 95 -1.45 -5.08 -3.78
CA ALA A 95 -0.82 -5.44 -2.52
C ALA A 95 -1.91 -5.85 -1.55
N VAL A 96 -1.72 -6.98 -0.88
CA VAL A 96 -2.64 -7.44 0.16
C VAL A 96 -2.19 -6.80 1.47
N VAL A 97 -3.05 -5.97 2.05
CA VAL A 97 -2.73 -5.21 3.25
C VAL A 97 -3.62 -5.66 4.40
N LYS A 98 -3.01 -5.87 5.55
CA LYS A 98 -3.69 -6.20 6.80
C LYS A 98 -3.62 -5.00 7.75
N PRO A 99 -4.58 -4.87 8.68
CA PRO A 99 -4.52 -3.79 9.66
C PRO A 99 -3.19 -3.79 10.41
N GLY A 100 -2.63 -2.61 10.60
CA GLY A 100 -1.33 -2.44 11.26
C GLY A 100 -0.16 -2.29 10.31
N ARG A 101 -0.32 -2.64 9.04
CA ARG A 101 0.76 -2.52 8.06
C ARG A 101 1.10 -1.06 7.81
N VAL A 102 2.39 -0.73 7.85
CA VAL A 102 2.88 0.59 7.44
C VAL A 102 3.01 0.58 5.91
N LEU A 103 2.33 1.50 5.27
CA LEU A 103 2.23 1.55 3.81
C LEU A 103 3.29 2.44 3.19
N PHE A 104 3.53 3.60 3.79
CA PHE A 104 4.49 4.59 3.32
C PHE A 104 5.25 5.15 4.50
N GLU A 105 6.48 5.59 4.26
CA GLU A 105 7.31 6.26 5.27
C GLU A 105 7.91 7.52 4.69
N MET A 106 8.18 8.48 5.55
CA MET A 106 8.81 9.76 5.16
C MET A 106 9.86 10.15 6.19
N ALA A 107 10.87 10.85 5.72
CA ALA A 107 11.91 11.45 6.54
C ALA A 107 12.45 12.70 5.89
N GLY A 108 13.14 13.53 6.67
CA GLY A 108 13.77 14.74 6.16
C GLY A 108 12.82 15.90 5.91
N VAL A 109 11.62 15.85 6.48
CA VAL A 109 10.65 16.94 6.41
C VAL A 109 10.09 17.21 7.80
N ALA A 110 9.55 18.42 8.01
CA ALA A 110 8.90 18.73 9.29
C ALA A 110 7.67 17.85 9.50
N GLU A 111 7.36 17.56 10.75
CA GLU A 111 6.21 16.70 11.06
C GLU A 111 4.91 17.23 10.47
N GLU A 112 4.70 18.52 10.48
CA GLU A 112 3.49 19.15 9.90
C GLU A 112 3.36 18.81 8.42
N ASP A 113 4.46 18.92 7.70
CA ASP A 113 4.48 18.63 6.27
C ASP A 113 4.31 17.13 6.00
N ALA A 114 4.94 16.29 6.80
CA ALA A 114 4.77 14.84 6.68
C ALA A 114 3.32 14.44 6.95
N ARG A 115 2.73 15.01 7.98
CA ARG A 115 1.34 14.73 8.34
C ARG A 115 0.38 15.08 7.21
N GLU A 116 0.57 16.23 6.60
CA GLU A 116 -0.29 16.67 5.49
C GLU A 116 -0.04 15.84 4.22
N ALA A 117 1.22 15.57 3.91
CA ALA A 117 1.57 14.75 2.74
C ALA A 117 0.96 13.35 2.84
N LEU A 118 1.07 12.72 4.01
CA LEU A 118 0.53 11.39 4.24
C LEU A 118 -1.00 11.39 4.27
N ARG A 119 -1.61 12.49 4.74
CA ARG A 119 -3.07 12.65 4.67
C ARG A 119 -3.55 12.67 3.21
N LEU A 120 -2.85 13.41 2.36
CA LEU A 120 -3.17 13.46 0.94
C LEU A 120 -3.00 12.10 0.28
N ALA A 121 -1.95 11.36 0.67
CA ALA A 121 -1.75 10.01 0.18
C ALA A 121 -2.90 9.09 0.59
N ALA A 122 -3.33 9.20 1.86
CA ALA A 122 -4.41 8.36 2.38
C ALA A 122 -5.71 8.56 1.60
N ASN A 123 -5.97 9.78 1.11
CA ASN A 123 -7.16 10.07 0.31
C ASN A 123 -7.19 9.30 -1.01
N LYS A 124 -6.05 8.80 -1.48
CA LYS A 124 -5.97 8.00 -2.71
C LYS A 124 -6.12 6.51 -2.46
N LEU A 125 -6.20 6.11 -1.21
CA LEU A 125 -6.27 4.70 -0.82
C LEU A 125 -7.71 4.33 -0.44
N PRO A 126 -8.08 3.04 -0.58
CA PRO A 126 -9.46 2.60 -0.33
C PRO A 126 -9.77 2.34 1.14
N ILE A 127 -8.86 2.63 2.05
CA ILE A 127 -8.98 2.29 3.47
C ILE A 127 -8.66 3.47 4.36
N LYS A 128 -9.09 3.37 5.61
CA LYS A 128 -8.70 4.33 6.63
C LYS A 128 -7.28 4.05 7.09
N CYS A 129 -6.52 5.09 7.27
CA CYS A 129 -5.14 5.03 7.69
C CYS A 129 -4.90 6.05 8.79
N LYS A 130 -3.83 5.85 9.56
CA LYS A 130 -3.42 6.83 10.56
C LYS A 130 -1.96 7.21 10.36
N PHE A 131 -1.64 8.45 10.70
CA PHE A 131 -0.27 8.93 10.78
C PHE A 131 0.39 8.33 12.02
N VAL A 132 1.60 7.82 11.87
CA VAL A 132 2.36 7.27 12.98
C VAL A 132 3.78 7.82 12.96
N ARG A 133 4.38 7.94 14.14
CA ARG A 133 5.78 8.28 14.29
C ARG A 133 6.57 6.99 14.57
N LYS A 134 7.84 7.00 14.23
CA LYS A 134 8.69 5.84 14.49
C LYS A 134 8.67 5.45 15.98
N GLU A 135 8.67 6.42 16.84
CA GLU A 135 8.64 6.18 18.30
C GLU A 135 7.38 5.45 18.74
N GLU A 136 6.23 5.77 18.13
CA GLU A 136 4.96 5.15 18.47
C GLU A 136 4.93 3.68 18.06
N THR A 137 5.48 3.37 16.87
CA THR A 137 5.49 2.00 16.40
C THR A 137 6.48 1.14 17.16
N ASP A 138 7.60 1.70 17.59
CA ASP A 138 8.55 0.98 18.41
C ASP A 138 7.95 0.68 19.79
N GLY A 139 7.18 1.61 20.35
CA GLY A 139 6.54 1.42 21.66
C GLY A 139 5.45 0.35 21.68
N GLU A 140 4.83 0.07 20.56
CA GLU A 140 3.78 -0.94 20.47
C GLU A 140 4.29 -2.37 20.56
N GLN A 141 5.59 -2.56 20.68
CA GLN A 141 6.19 -3.89 20.73
C GLN A 141 6.44 -4.46 22.10
N GLU A 142 6.26 -3.69 23.11
CA GLU A 142 6.48 -4.15 24.48
C GLU A 142 5.34 -5.04 24.97
#